data_972f3ccd875f5cee86c4607c6dc86da0
#
_entry.id   972f3ccd875f5cee86c4607c6dc86da0
#
_cell.length_a   1.000
_cell.length_b   1.000
_cell.length_c   1.000
_cell.angle_alpha   90.00
_cell.angle_beta   90.00
_cell.angle_gamma   90.00
#
_symmetry.space_group_name_H-M   'P 1'
#
loop_
_entity.id
_entity.type
_entity.pdbx_description
1 polymer ?
#
loop_
_entity_poly.entity_id
_entity_poly.type
_entity_poly.pdbx_seq_one_letter_code
_entity_poly.pdbx_strand_id
1 'polypeptide(L)'
;FQLEHRFMPRALPIPLTDPRAAYYLNDPRLNSIGCPFYQDEIELRRIVDYLISGGWEDKAYFYVIDEPGPSQFPRVRETGSYLHRVAPEIPHLVTVGPREELAGYIDIWVPPYYTFQWRNNIALQRRVAGDGMWWYWCGSAAGYPTYNVDDYATSPRVLAWYRYRFSIEGELYWATTVYMELIRSLLMYGKTLKQGRETVMGC
;
A
#
# COMPACT_ATOMS: atom_id res chain seq x y z
N PHE A 1 13.85 -2.02 -13.45
CA PHE A 1 14.07 -3.07 -12.43
C PHE A 1 12.75 -3.46 -11.75
N GLN A 2 12.05 -2.56 -11.02
CA GLN A 2 10.83 -2.94 -10.27
C GLN A 2 9.76 -3.58 -11.17
N LEU A 3 9.40 -2.96 -12.29
CA LEU A 3 8.39 -3.49 -13.21
C LEU A 3 8.81 -4.82 -13.86
N GLU A 4 10.10 -5.04 -14.10
CA GLU A 4 10.62 -6.32 -14.59
C GLU A 4 10.42 -7.45 -13.58
N HIS A 5 10.43 -7.12 -12.28
CA HIS A 5 10.15 -8.03 -11.18
C HIS A 5 8.70 -8.01 -10.71
N ARG A 6 7.79 -7.37 -11.48
CA ARG A 6 6.36 -7.25 -11.18
C ARG A 6 6.05 -6.52 -9.86
N PHE A 7 6.96 -5.64 -9.43
CA PHE A 7 6.71 -4.71 -8.35
C PHE A 7 6.29 -3.36 -8.92
N MET A 8 5.19 -2.83 -8.42
CA MET A 8 4.76 -1.48 -8.76
C MET A 8 5.54 -0.48 -7.93
N PRO A 9 6.11 0.56 -8.54
CA PRO A 9 6.76 1.63 -7.79
C PRO A 9 5.70 2.41 -7.01
N ARG A 10 6.03 2.80 -5.79
CA ARG A 10 5.15 3.70 -5.01
C ARG A 10 5.02 5.07 -5.67
N ALA A 11 6.08 5.55 -6.29
CA ALA A 11 6.12 6.85 -6.95
C ALA A 11 6.98 6.76 -8.21
N LEU A 12 6.75 7.65 -9.16
CA LEU A 12 7.62 7.83 -10.31
C LEU A 12 8.96 8.47 -9.86
N PRO A 13 10.04 8.31 -10.63
CA PRO A 13 11.32 8.98 -10.36
C PRO A 13 11.29 10.49 -10.62
N ILE A 14 10.18 11.00 -11.09
CA ILE A 14 9.90 12.41 -11.39
C ILE A 14 8.51 12.77 -10.86
N PRO A 15 8.20 14.06 -10.65
CA PRO A 15 6.85 14.49 -10.27
C PRO A 15 5.80 14.01 -11.27
N LEU A 16 4.60 13.64 -10.79
CA LEU A 16 3.49 13.23 -11.65
C LEU A 16 3.09 14.29 -12.67
N THR A 17 3.23 15.56 -12.32
CA THR A 17 2.91 16.71 -13.20
C THR A 17 4.03 17.09 -14.18
N ASP A 18 5.16 16.38 -14.17
CA ASP A 18 6.20 16.56 -15.18
C ASP A 18 5.71 16.01 -16.53
N PRO A 19 5.85 16.73 -17.64
CA PRO A 19 5.41 16.26 -18.96
C PRO A 19 5.99 14.89 -19.37
N ARG A 20 7.17 14.54 -18.82
CA ARG A 20 7.80 13.23 -19.06
C ARG A 20 7.16 12.09 -18.27
N ALA A 21 6.28 12.38 -17.30
CA ALA A 21 5.60 11.36 -16.50
C ALA A 21 4.75 10.43 -17.39
N ALA A 22 4.20 10.95 -18.48
CA ALA A 22 3.45 10.17 -19.47
C ALA A 22 4.24 8.97 -20.02
N TYR A 23 5.56 9.08 -20.15
CA TYR A 23 6.41 7.96 -20.57
C TYR A 23 6.31 6.77 -19.62
N TYR A 24 6.29 7.04 -18.31
CA TYR A 24 6.17 5.99 -17.29
C TYR A 24 4.71 5.52 -17.12
N LEU A 25 3.77 6.46 -17.12
CA LEU A 25 2.34 6.16 -16.92
C LEU A 25 1.75 5.34 -18.06
N ASN A 26 2.30 5.45 -19.27
CA ASN A 26 1.92 4.64 -20.43
C ASN A 26 2.58 3.27 -20.48
N ASP A 27 3.51 2.95 -19.57
CA ASP A 27 4.08 1.60 -19.53
C ASP A 27 2.97 0.57 -19.22
N PRO A 28 2.73 -0.42 -20.11
CA PRO A 28 1.65 -1.38 -19.91
C PRO A 28 1.85 -2.31 -18.70
N ARG A 29 3.05 -2.35 -18.14
CA ARG A 29 3.36 -3.11 -16.93
C ARG A 29 2.98 -2.35 -15.66
N LEU A 30 2.85 -1.01 -15.73
CA LEU A 30 2.43 -0.18 -14.60
C LEU A 30 0.91 -0.26 -14.45
N ASN A 31 0.44 -0.89 -13.37
CA ASN A 31 -0.96 -1.02 -13.05
C ASN A 31 -1.39 -0.28 -11.79
N SER A 32 -0.44 0.18 -10.97
CA SER A 32 -0.75 1.00 -9.81
C SER A 32 0.38 1.98 -9.47
N ILE A 33 0.01 3.17 -9.00
CA ILE A 33 0.94 4.23 -8.60
C ILE A 33 0.34 5.07 -7.47
N GLY A 34 1.11 5.31 -6.43
CA GLY A 34 0.73 6.23 -5.35
C GLY A 34 0.82 7.68 -5.79
N CYS A 35 -0.23 8.43 -5.52
CA CYS A 35 -0.29 9.86 -5.75
C CYS A 35 0.14 10.64 -4.51
N PRO A 36 0.83 11.78 -4.66
CA PRO A 36 1.07 12.68 -3.55
C PRO A 36 -0.27 13.27 -3.08
N PHE A 37 -0.44 13.30 -1.77
CA PHE A 37 -1.61 13.90 -1.13
C PHE A 37 -1.31 15.35 -0.73
N TYR A 38 -2.18 16.26 -1.11
CA TYR A 38 -2.12 17.68 -0.75
C TYR A 38 -3.40 18.09 -0.04
N GLN A 39 -3.26 18.91 1.00
CA GLN A 39 -4.40 19.56 1.65
C GLN A 39 -4.91 20.78 0.85
N ASP A 40 -4.08 21.34 -0.01
CA ASP A 40 -4.48 22.37 -0.94
C ASP A 40 -5.32 21.75 -2.06
N GLU A 41 -6.57 22.22 -2.16
CA GLU A 41 -7.56 21.68 -3.10
C GLU A 41 -7.18 21.94 -4.56
N ILE A 42 -6.54 23.08 -4.86
CA ILE A 42 -6.13 23.45 -6.21
C ILE A 42 -5.01 22.53 -6.68
N GLU A 43 -4.00 22.31 -5.84
CA GLU A 43 -2.89 21.44 -6.17
C GLU A 43 -3.34 19.98 -6.29
N LEU A 44 -4.24 19.52 -5.41
CA LEU A 44 -4.80 18.18 -5.49
C LEU A 44 -5.56 17.97 -6.80
N ARG A 45 -6.48 18.89 -7.14
CA ARG A 45 -7.25 18.81 -8.40
C ARG A 45 -6.34 18.85 -9.62
N ARG A 46 -5.31 19.67 -9.62
CA ARG A 46 -4.34 19.74 -10.72
C ARG A 46 -3.73 18.38 -11.05
N ILE A 47 -3.37 17.57 -10.02
CA ILE A 47 -2.83 16.23 -10.23
C ILE A 47 -3.92 15.28 -10.74
N VAL A 48 -5.10 15.32 -10.15
CA VAL A 48 -6.23 14.48 -10.55
C VAL A 48 -6.63 14.76 -12.00
N ASP A 49 -6.78 16.02 -12.36
CA ASP A 49 -7.14 16.43 -13.72
C ASP A 49 -6.07 16.01 -14.75
N TYR A 50 -4.79 16.07 -14.35
CA TYR A 50 -3.70 15.57 -15.20
C TYR A 50 -3.82 14.05 -15.43
N LEU A 51 -4.10 13.28 -14.39
CA LEU A 51 -4.27 11.82 -14.50
C LEU A 51 -5.47 11.46 -15.36
N ILE A 52 -6.62 12.13 -15.16
CA ILE A 52 -7.84 11.94 -15.97
C ILE A 52 -7.58 12.29 -17.43
N SER A 53 -6.90 13.41 -17.70
CA SER A 53 -6.61 13.83 -19.07
C SER A 53 -5.75 12.85 -19.85
N GLY A 54 -4.96 12.03 -19.16
CA GLY A 54 -4.13 10.99 -19.74
C GLY A 54 -4.76 9.59 -19.70
N GLY A 55 -5.92 9.41 -19.06
CA GLY A 55 -6.55 8.09 -18.87
C GLY A 55 -5.76 7.20 -17.91
N TRP A 56 -5.18 7.78 -16.86
CA TRP A 56 -4.34 7.06 -15.88
C TRP A 56 -4.97 6.99 -14.49
N GLU A 57 -6.17 7.54 -14.30
CA GLU A 57 -6.89 7.56 -13.03
C GLU A 57 -7.06 6.17 -12.43
N ASP A 58 -7.38 5.17 -13.24
CA ASP A 58 -7.54 3.77 -12.81
C ASP A 58 -6.26 3.13 -12.25
N LYS A 59 -5.10 3.73 -12.50
CA LYS A 59 -3.81 3.27 -11.97
C LYS A 59 -3.43 3.96 -10.67
N ALA A 60 -4.13 5.02 -10.32
CA ALA A 60 -3.73 5.92 -9.25
C ALA A 60 -4.43 5.59 -7.93
N TYR A 61 -3.77 5.84 -6.81
CA TYR A 61 -4.38 5.80 -5.49
C TYR A 61 -3.71 6.79 -4.55
N PHE A 62 -4.44 7.25 -3.53
CA PHE A 62 -3.88 8.00 -2.41
C PHE A 62 -3.58 7.08 -1.24
N TYR A 63 -2.37 7.14 -0.71
CA TYR A 63 -2.03 6.51 0.55
C TYR A 63 -2.04 7.56 1.65
N VAL A 64 -3.06 7.57 2.48
CA VAL A 64 -3.35 8.74 3.32
C VAL A 64 -2.82 8.64 4.73
N ILE A 65 -3.04 7.51 5.40
CA ILE A 65 -2.65 7.31 6.79
C ILE A 65 -2.14 5.88 6.97
N ASP A 66 -0.97 5.78 7.58
CA ASP A 66 -0.31 4.52 7.87
C ASP A 66 -0.70 4.01 9.26
N GLU A 67 -1.20 2.79 9.34
CA GLU A 67 -1.55 2.04 10.56
C GLU A 67 -2.30 2.86 11.62
N PRO A 68 -3.43 3.52 11.29
CA PRO A 68 -4.11 4.40 12.23
C PRO A 68 -4.66 3.64 13.43
N GLY A 69 -4.27 4.06 14.64
CA GLY A 69 -4.93 3.65 15.87
C GLY A 69 -6.28 4.38 16.08
N PRO A 70 -7.10 3.94 17.07
CA PRO A 70 -8.42 4.53 17.33
C PRO A 70 -8.42 6.05 17.54
N SER A 71 -7.37 6.60 18.15
CA SER A 71 -7.22 8.05 18.34
C SER A 71 -7.08 8.84 17.02
N GLN A 72 -6.68 8.18 15.93
CA GLN A 72 -6.51 8.78 14.61
C GLN A 72 -7.74 8.62 13.71
N PHE A 73 -8.75 7.84 14.11
CA PHE A 73 -9.96 7.62 13.29
C PHE A 73 -10.72 8.92 12.93
N PRO A 74 -10.81 9.94 13.79
CA PRO A 74 -11.37 11.23 13.38
C PRO A 74 -10.64 11.81 12.16
N ARG A 75 -9.31 11.77 12.14
CA ARG A 75 -8.50 12.23 11.03
C ARG A 75 -8.70 11.39 9.77
N VAL A 76 -8.85 10.05 9.91
CA VAL A 76 -9.17 9.18 8.76
C VAL A 76 -10.49 9.60 8.13
N ARG A 77 -11.53 9.83 8.94
CA ARG A 77 -12.84 10.25 8.44
C ARG A 77 -12.79 11.63 7.78
N GLU A 78 -12.11 12.59 8.39
CA GLU A 78 -11.92 13.93 7.82
C GLU A 78 -11.22 13.87 6.45
N THR A 79 -10.11 13.13 6.38
CA THR A 79 -9.34 12.98 5.14
C THR A 79 -10.13 12.23 4.06
N GLY A 80 -10.83 11.14 4.43
CA GLY A 80 -11.69 10.42 3.50
C GLY A 80 -12.82 11.28 2.95
N SER A 81 -13.53 12.02 3.80
CA SER A 81 -14.56 12.96 3.37
C SER A 81 -14.01 14.06 2.46
N TYR A 82 -12.81 14.55 2.75
CA TYR A 82 -12.13 15.54 1.91
C TYR A 82 -11.84 14.97 0.52
N LEU A 83 -11.25 13.76 0.44
CA LEU A 83 -10.91 13.13 -0.83
C LEU A 83 -12.16 12.78 -1.65
N HIS A 84 -13.20 12.24 -1.03
CA HIS A 84 -14.47 11.96 -1.70
C HIS A 84 -15.13 13.21 -2.29
N ARG A 85 -14.90 14.39 -1.68
CA ARG A 85 -15.42 15.66 -2.20
C ARG A 85 -14.53 16.24 -3.29
N VAL A 86 -13.20 16.19 -3.15
CA VAL A 86 -12.26 16.91 -4.00
C VAL A 86 -11.69 16.04 -5.12
N ALA A 87 -11.54 14.76 -4.91
CA ALA A 87 -10.88 13.82 -5.82
C ALA A 87 -11.59 12.46 -5.87
N PRO A 88 -12.92 12.42 -6.12
CA PRO A 88 -13.69 11.16 -6.07
C PRO A 88 -13.27 10.14 -7.13
N GLU A 89 -12.52 10.57 -8.15
CA GLU A 89 -12.07 9.71 -9.24
C GLU A 89 -10.90 8.81 -8.84
N ILE A 90 -10.15 9.17 -7.79
CA ILE A 90 -8.96 8.44 -7.35
C ILE A 90 -9.23 7.80 -5.99
N PRO A 91 -9.22 6.47 -5.89
CA PRO A 91 -9.45 5.80 -4.62
C PRO A 91 -8.33 6.07 -3.62
N HIS A 92 -8.69 6.07 -2.33
CA HIS A 92 -7.69 6.17 -1.28
C HIS A 92 -7.67 4.93 -0.41
N LEU A 93 -6.47 4.58 0.04
CA LEU A 93 -6.24 3.44 0.89
C LEU A 93 -5.74 3.84 2.29
N VAL A 94 -6.07 2.99 3.25
CA VAL A 94 -5.58 3.09 4.62
C VAL A 94 -5.15 1.71 5.12
N THR A 95 -4.00 1.62 5.76
CA THR A 95 -3.46 0.36 6.30
C THR A 95 -4.16 -0.05 7.60
N VAL A 96 -5.42 -0.39 7.48
CA VAL A 96 -6.27 -0.82 8.59
C VAL A 96 -7.26 -1.89 8.12
N GLY A 97 -7.64 -2.80 9.02
CA GLY A 97 -8.69 -3.78 8.74
C GLY A 97 -10.09 -3.16 8.75
N PRO A 98 -11.04 -3.72 7.97
CA PRO A 98 -12.41 -3.24 7.90
C PRO A 98 -13.08 -3.14 9.28
N ARG A 99 -13.73 -2.00 9.52
CA ARG A 99 -14.45 -1.70 10.78
C ARG A 99 -15.54 -0.67 10.58
N GLU A 100 -16.57 -0.76 11.40
CA GLU A 100 -17.77 0.08 11.32
C GLU A 100 -17.46 1.57 11.45
N GLU A 101 -16.54 1.93 12.34
CA GLU A 101 -16.24 3.34 12.65
C GLU A 101 -15.65 4.11 11.47
N LEU A 102 -15.13 3.39 10.47
CA LEU A 102 -14.50 3.96 9.28
C LEU A 102 -15.23 3.61 7.98
N ALA A 103 -16.38 2.91 8.09
CA ALA A 103 -17.18 2.55 6.93
C ALA A 103 -17.68 3.80 6.18
N GLY A 104 -17.49 3.81 4.85
CA GLY A 104 -17.86 4.95 4.00
C GLY A 104 -16.84 6.09 3.95
N TYR A 105 -15.67 5.92 4.61
CA TYR A 105 -14.58 6.89 4.60
C TYR A 105 -13.29 6.34 4.00
N ILE A 106 -13.28 5.09 3.56
CA ILE A 106 -12.12 4.38 2.99
C ILE A 106 -12.60 3.63 1.75
N ASP A 107 -11.88 3.75 0.66
CA ASP A 107 -12.17 3.04 -0.59
C ASP A 107 -11.44 1.70 -0.66
N ILE A 108 -10.22 1.64 -0.13
CA ILE A 108 -9.38 0.43 -0.14
C ILE A 108 -8.87 0.15 1.27
N TRP A 109 -9.30 -0.98 1.83
CA TRP A 109 -8.86 -1.46 3.14
C TRP A 109 -7.61 -2.33 2.99
N VAL A 110 -6.60 -2.06 3.83
CA VAL A 110 -5.32 -2.76 3.72
C VAL A 110 -4.87 -3.27 5.11
N PRO A 111 -5.47 -4.36 5.64
CA PRO A 111 -5.00 -4.99 6.87
C PRO A 111 -3.64 -5.70 6.69
N PRO A 112 -2.89 -5.94 7.78
CA PRO A 112 -1.79 -6.90 7.73
C PRO A 112 -2.30 -8.27 7.27
N TYR A 113 -1.58 -8.94 6.37
CA TYR A 113 -2.05 -10.19 5.75
C TYR A 113 -2.39 -11.29 6.76
N TYR A 114 -1.66 -11.39 7.86
CA TYR A 114 -1.87 -12.39 8.92
C TYR A 114 -3.07 -12.09 9.83
N THR A 115 -3.56 -10.85 9.83
CA THR A 115 -4.77 -10.46 10.58
C THR A 115 -6.01 -10.48 9.71
N PHE A 116 -5.87 -10.72 8.42
CA PHE A 116 -6.98 -10.73 7.49
C PHE A 116 -7.90 -11.92 7.77
N GLN A 117 -9.03 -11.62 8.38
CA GLN A 117 -10.10 -12.58 8.63
C GLN A 117 -11.19 -12.40 7.56
N TRP A 118 -11.01 -13.05 6.44
CA TRP A 118 -11.93 -12.97 5.31
C TRP A 118 -13.39 -13.41 5.63
N ARG A 119 -13.60 -14.14 6.71
CA ARG A 119 -14.92 -14.46 7.26
C ARG A 119 -15.50 -13.33 8.11
N ASN A 120 -14.77 -12.23 8.29
CA ASN A 120 -15.28 -11.08 9.00
C ASN A 120 -16.47 -10.50 8.20
N ASN A 121 -17.64 -10.45 8.83
CA ASN A 121 -18.86 -9.94 8.20
C ASN A 121 -18.68 -8.50 7.69
N ILE A 122 -17.92 -7.68 8.40
CA ILE A 122 -17.63 -6.30 7.98
C ILE A 122 -16.85 -6.27 6.67
N ALA A 123 -15.81 -7.12 6.52
CA ALA A 123 -15.05 -7.20 5.28
C ALA A 123 -15.94 -7.60 4.08
N LEU A 124 -16.85 -8.55 4.28
CA LEU A 124 -17.82 -8.93 3.26
C LEU A 124 -18.80 -7.81 2.93
N GLN A 125 -19.33 -7.12 3.94
CA GLN A 125 -20.23 -5.98 3.74
C GLN A 125 -19.54 -4.85 2.98
N ARG A 126 -18.28 -4.54 3.31
CA ARG A 126 -17.53 -3.48 2.63
C ARG A 126 -17.25 -3.84 1.16
N ARG A 127 -16.94 -5.09 0.86
CA ARG A 127 -16.82 -5.56 -0.53
C ARG A 127 -18.13 -5.45 -1.30
N VAL A 128 -19.26 -5.82 -0.68
CA VAL A 128 -20.58 -5.67 -1.29
C VAL A 128 -20.89 -4.19 -1.54
N ALA A 129 -20.40 -3.30 -0.69
CA ALA A 129 -20.53 -1.85 -0.86
C ALA A 129 -19.58 -1.27 -1.94
N GLY A 130 -18.68 -2.08 -2.51
CA GLY A 130 -17.77 -1.67 -3.57
C GLY A 130 -16.36 -1.32 -3.11
N ASP A 131 -16.03 -1.48 -1.82
CA ASP A 131 -14.69 -1.18 -1.33
C ASP A 131 -13.69 -2.24 -1.82
N GLY A 132 -12.49 -1.78 -2.17
CA GLY A 132 -11.34 -2.61 -2.49
C GLY A 132 -10.76 -3.28 -1.24
N MET A 133 -10.22 -4.47 -1.43
CA MET A 133 -9.62 -5.24 -0.35
C MET A 133 -8.21 -5.66 -0.75
N TRP A 134 -7.22 -4.97 -0.18
CA TRP A 134 -5.82 -5.32 -0.29
C TRP A 134 -5.34 -5.89 1.03
N TRP A 135 -4.09 -6.24 1.12
CA TRP A 135 -3.36 -6.46 2.36
C TRP A 135 -1.94 -5.92 2.27
N TYR A 136 -1.27 -5.80 3.39
CA TYR A 136 0.14 -5.50 3.38
C TYR A 136 0.93 -6.56 4.13
N TRP A 137 2.19 -6.64 3.77
CA TRP A 137 3.16 -7.51 4.42
C TRP A 137 4.26 -6.65 5.06
N CYS A 138 4.53 -6.93 6.36
CA CYS A 138 5.56 -6.27 7.13
C CYS A 138 6.09 -7.27 8.17
N GLY A 139 7.41 -7.45 8.24
CA GLY A 139 8.05 -8.36 9.17
C GLY A 139 7.70 -9.84 8.95
N SER A 140 7.65 -10.59 10.02
CA SER A 140 7.26 -11.99 10.02
C SER A 140 6.19 -12.27 11.09
N ALA A 141 5.21 -13.09 10.74
CA ALA A 141 4.23 -13.60 11.68
C ALA A 141 4.40 -15.11 11.82
N ALA A 142 4.58 -15.59 13.05
CA ALA A 142 4.80 -17.01 13.31
C ALA A 142 3.65 -17.87 12.75
N GLY A 143 4.01 -18.89 11.98
CA GLY A 143 3.05 -19.80 11.37
C GLY A 143 2.40 -19.32 10.07
N TYR A 144 2.81 -18.18 9.54
CA TYR A 144 2.35 -17.66 8.26
C TYR A 144 3.47 -17.63 7.21
N PRO A 145 3.17 -17.84 5.92
CA PRO A 145 4.16 -17.72 4.86
C PRO A 145 4.63 -16.25 4.75
N THR A 146 5.89 -16.04 4.40
CA THR A 146 6.50 -14.72 4.28
C THR A 146 7.27 -14.55 2.97
N TYR A 147 7.74 -13.33 2.69
CA TYR A 147 8.70 -13.05 1.62
C TYR A 147 10.15 -12.98 2.13
N ASN A 148 10.39 -13.35 3.38
CA ASN A 148 11.73 -13.35 3.93
C ASN A 148 12.62 -14.40 3.23
N VAL A 149 13.87 -14.03 2.99
CA VAL A 149 14.84 -14.93 2.35
C VAL A 149 15.17 -16.16 3.21
N ASP A 150 14.91 -16.08 4.52
CA ASP A 150 15.14 -17.14 5.48
C ASP A 150 13.95 -18.11 5.62
N ASP A 151 12.84 -17.82 4.93
CA ASP A 151 11.65 -18.67 4.94
C ASP A 151 11.70 -19.72 3.82
N TYR A 152 10.76 -20.65 3.84
CA TYR A 152 10.64 -21.68 2.80
C TYR A 152 10.43 -21.04 1.43
N ALA A 153 11.15 -21.49 0.41
CA ALA A 153 11.03 -21.00 -0.97
C ALA A 153 9.60 -21.19 -1.56
N THR A 154 8.74 -21.97 -0.91
CA THR A 154 7.33 -22.15 -1.25
C THR A 154 6.45 -21.04 -0.70
N SER A 155 6.88 -20.28 0.31
CA SER A 155 6.08 -19.23 0.97
C SER A 155 5.51 -18.20 -0.01
N PRO A 156 6.28 -17.63 -0.95
CA PRO A 156 5.73 -16.68 -1.92
C PRO A 156 4.64 -17.29 -2.81
N ARG A 157 4.72 -18.59 -3.12
CA ARG A 157 3.66 -19.27 -3.90
C ARG A 157 2.40 -19.45 -3.07
N VAL A 158 2.53 -19.79 -1.80
CA VAL A 158 1.39 -19.90 -0.87
C VAL A 158 0.70 -18.58 -0.71
N LEU A 159 1.45 -17.47 -0.59
CA LEU A 159 0.88 -16.11 -0.54
C LEU A 159 0.09 -15.78 -1.80
N ALA A 160 0.60 -16.14 -2.98
CA ALA A 160 -0.12 -15.95 -4.24
C ALA A 160 -1.45 -16.74 -4.29
N TRP A 161 -1.47 -17.97 -3.77
CA TRP A 161 -2.70 -18.76 -3.66
C TRP A 161 -3.67 -18.18 -2.64
N TYR A 162 -3.20 -17.64 -1.53
CA TYR A 162 -4.02 -16.95 -0.54
C TYR A 162 -4.67 -15.71 -1.13
N ARG A 163 -3.91 -14.89 -1.87
CA ARG A 163 -4.47 -13.74 -2.58
C ARG A 163 -5.63 -14.15 -3.49
N TYR A 164 -5.41 -15.15 -4.31
CA TYR A 164 -6.46 -15.70 -5.18
C TYR A 164 -7.65 -16.22 -4.37
N ARG A 165 -7.38 -17.07 -3.35
CA ARG A 165 -8.40 -17.70 -2.49
C ARG A 165 -9.27 -16.70 -1.76
N PHE A 166 -8.70 -15.59 -1.34
CA PHE A 166 -9.38 -14.56 -0.57
C PHE A 166 -9.80 -13.35 -1.41
N SER A 167 -9.62 -13.41 -2.74
CA SER A 167 -9.95 -12.33 -3.68
C SER A 167 -9.30 -11.01 -3.26
N ILE A 168 -8.02 -11.06 -2.88
CA ILE A 168 -7.23 -9.87 -2.56
C ILE A 168 -6.75 -9.23 -3.85
N GLU A 169 -7.14 -7.98 -4.06
CA GLU A 169 -6.91 -7.25 -5.31
C GLU A 169 -5.50 -6.67 -5.39
N GLY A 170 -4.92 -6.29 -4.24
CA GLY A 170 -3.60 -5.69 -4.18
C GLY A 170 -2.81 -6.08 -2.94
N GLU A 171 -1.52 -5.86 -3.00
CA GLU A 171 -0.61 -6.14 -1.90
C GLU A 171 0.41 -5.02 -1.78
N LEU A 172 0.54 -4.46 -0.57
CA LEU A 172 1.61 -3.53 -0.26
C LEU A 172 2.78 -4.30 0.35
N TYR A 173 3.97 -4.01 -0.14
CA TYR A 173 5.22 -4.47 0.43
C TYR A 173 6.06 -3.26 0.83
N TRP A 174 6.23 -3.06 2.12
CA TRP A 174 6.74 -1.80 2.67
C TRP A 174 8.16 -1.46 2.23
N ALA A 175 9.03 -2.47 2.03
CA ALA A 175 10.40 -2.24 1.59
C ALA A 175 11.02 -3.47 0.91
N THR A 176 11.66 -3.24 -0.22
CA THR A 176 12.42 -4.25 -0.97
C THR A 176 13.91 -4.20 -0.68
N THR A 177 14.41 -3.16 0.00
CA THR A 177 15.84 -2.87 0.14
C THR A 177 16.30 -2.53 1.56
N VAL A 178 15.45 -2.72 2.57
CA VAL A 178 15.78 -2.46 3.99
C VAL A 178 17.04 -3.20 4.44
N TYR A 179 17.23 -4.39 3.92
CA TYR A 179 18.42 -5.19 4.20
C TYR A 179 19.74 -4.46 3.85
N MET A 180 19.75 -3.72 2.75
CA MET A 180 20.94 -2.97 2.31
C MET A 180 21.24 -1.75 3.21
N GLU A 181 20.23 -1.09 3.72
CA GLU A 181 20.40 0.02 4.68
C GLU A 181 20.92 -0.48 6.02
N LEU A 182 20.41 -1.59 6.50
CA LEU A 182 20.90 -2.21 7.74
C LEU A 182 22.36 -2.61 7.62
N ILE A 183 22.79 -3.22 6.51
CA ILE A 183 24.19 -3.57 6.25
C ILE A 183 25.05 -2.32 6.16
N ARG A 184 24.64 -1.29 5.45
CA ARG A 184 25.37 -0.02 5.36
C ARG A 184 25.54 0.63 6.73
N SER A 185 24.48 0.66 7.53
CA SER A 185 24.50 1.17 8.90
C SER A 185 25.46 0.37 9.78
N LEU A 186 25.42 -0.95 9.73
CA LEU A 186 26.31 -1.83 10.50
C LEU A 186 27.77 -1.68 10.08
N LEU A 187 28.06 -1.53 8.80
CA LEU A 187 29.40 -1.31 8.28
C LEU A 187 29.95 0.08 8.67
N MET A 188 29.08 1.10 8.62
CA MET A 188 29.48 2.49 8.99
C MET A 188 29.77 2.63 10.49
N TYR A 189 29.08 1.89 11.34
CA TYR A 189 29.24 1.96 12.82
C TYR A 189 30.18 0.90 13.38
N GLY A 190 30.86 0.09 12.55
CA GLY A 190 31.83 -0.91 13.02
C GLY A 190 31.26 -2.03 13.88
N LYS A 191 29.94 -2.24 13.87
CA LYS A 191 29.30 -3.32 14.62
C LYS A 191 29.33 -4.60 13.81
N THR A 192 29.94 -5.63 14.34
CA THR A 192 29.98 -6.97 13.75
C THR A 192 28.60 -7.62 13.79
N LEU A 193 28.21 -8.33 12.72
CA LEU A 193 26.92 -9.01 12.49
C LEU A 193 26.45 -9.99 13.61
N LYS A 194 27.23 -10.16 14.66
CA LYS A 194 26.89 -11.08 15.75
C LYS A 194 25.74 -10.63 16.68
N GLN A 195 25.29 -9.37 16.60
CA GLN A 195 24.21 -8.85 17.47
C GLN A 195 22.87 -8.61 16.76
N GLY A 196 22.73 -8.99 15.48
CA GLY A 196 21.57 -8.68 14.67
C GLY A 196 20.37 -9.62 14.77
N ARG A 197 20.31 -10.55 15.75
CA ARG A 197 19.16 -11.46 15.88
C ARG A 197 18.00 -10.99 16.75
N GLU A 198 18.13 -9.86 17.43
CA GLU A 198 17.14 -9.47 18.43
C GLU A 198 16.38 -8.16 18.19
N THR A 199 16.61 -7.42 17.11
CA THR A 199 15.96 -6.12 16.99
C THR A 199 15.46 -5.82 15.57
N VAL A 200 14.62 -6.65 15.02
CA VAL A 200 13.71 -6.27 13.93
C VAL A 200 12.30 -6.71 14.33
N MET A 201 11.83 -6.16 15.43
CA MET A 201 10.42 -6.15 15.79
C MET A 201 10.01 -4.70 15.99
N GLY A 202 9.42 -4.15 14.99
CA GLY A 202 8.84 -2.82 14.97
C GLY A 202 8.37 -2.50 13.57
N CYS A 203 7.23 -3.02 13.20
CA CYS A 203 6.33 -2.39 12.25
C CYS A 203 5.44 -1.41 13.00
#